data_609c211899df1430c98553453ea07226
#
_entry.id   609c211899df1430c98553453ea07226
#
_cell.length_a   1.000
_cell.length_b   1.000
_cell.length_c   1.000
_cell.angle_alpha   90.00
_cell.angle_beta   90.00
_cell.angle_gamma   90.00
#
_symmetry.space_group_name_H-M   'P 1'
#
loop_
_entity.id
_entity.type
_entity.pdbx_description
1 polymer ?
#
loop_
_entity_poly.entity_id
_entity_poly.type
_entity_poly.pdbx_seq_one_letter_code
_entity_poly.pdbx_strand_id
1 'polypeptide(L)'
;AYQSFKPGEVTPEQCHAIGVELARRVWGGRFQVLVATHLNTGCLHNHFVINAVSYIDGKKYEQRRDQYREMRRVSDQLCREHALSVIQQPGGKKPRTLYEGAGQTRYEAMRRAIRKALAQTSTERDFARVLRQQGYLWRREEGRKYATFRSLDGGRAVRVCRLGAEYDWPAME
;
A
#
# COMPACT_ATOMS: atom_id res chain seq x y z
N ALA A 1 3.19 6.18 11.98
CA ALA A 1 3.76 4.84 11.75
C ALA A 1 2.63 3.81 11.71
N TYR A 2 2.91 2.57 11.30
CA TYR A 2 1.95 1.47 11.38
C TYR A 2 2.65 0.13 11.60
N GLN A 3 1.93 -0.83 12.22
CA GLN A 3 2.32 -2.22 12.43
C GLN A 3 1.19 -3.12 11.92
N SER A 4 1.48 -4.13 11.13
CA SER A 4 0.50 -5.03 10.51
C SER A 4 0.84 -6.49 10.79
N PHE A 5 -0.18 -7.31 10.94
CA PHE A 5 -0.08 -8.75 11.22
C PHE A 5 -0.63 -9.56 10.05
N LYS A 6 -0.24 -10.82 9.95
CA LYS A 6 -0.83 -11.73 8.97
C LYS A 6 -2.31 -11.99 9.26
N PRO A 7 -3.12 -12.29 8.25
CA PRO A 7 -4.51 -12.66 8.46
C PRO A 7 -4.65 -13.83 9.45
N GLY A 8 -5.49 -13.67 10.47
CA GLY A 8 -5.77 -14.71 11.45
C GLY A 8 -4.67 -15.00 12.49
N GLU A 9 -3.57 -14.23 12.48
CA GLU A 9 -2.44 -14.43 13.38
C GLU A 9 -2.68 -13.85 14.79
N VAL A 10 -3.50 -12.82 14.89
CA VAL A 10 -3.84 -12.12 16.15
C VAL A 10 -5.33 -11.84 16.24
N THR A 11 -5.86 -11.77 17.47
CA THR A 11 -7.19 -11.20 17.71
C THR A 11 -7.13 -9.67 17.70
N PRO A 12 -8.28 -8.97 17.57
CA PRO A 12 -8.33 -7.51 17.68
C PRO A 12 -7.71 -6.98 18.97
N GLU A 13 -7.99 -7.62 20.09
CA GLU A 13 -7.50 -7.25 21.42
C GLU A 13 -5.98 -7.45 21.52
N GLN A 14 -5.46 -8.57 21.02
CA GLN A 14 -4.03 -8.84 20.96
C GLN A 14 -3.32 -7.86 20.06
N CYS A 15 -3.87 -7.57 18.87
CA CYS A 15 -3.35 -6.57 17.94
C CYS A 15 -3.20 -5.21 18.65
N HIS A 16 -4.26 -4.76 19.33
CA HIS A 16 -4.24 -3.50 20.06
C HIS A 16 -3.23 -3.49 21.21
N ALA A 17 -3.21 -4.52 22.03
CA ALA A 17 -2.30 -4.64 23.18
C ALA A 17 -0.82 -4.58 22.74
N ILE A 18 -0.47 -5.32 21.69
CA ILE A 18 0.88 -5.31 21.11
C ILE A 18 1.22 -3.92 20.54
N GLY A 19 0.25 -3.25 19.91
CA GLY A 19 0.43 -1.88 19.43
C GLY A 19 0.68 -0.87 20.55
N VAL A 20 -0.08 -0.96 21.65
CA VAL A 20 0.12 -0.10 22.82
C VAL A 20 1.49 -0.34 23.45
N GLU A 21 1.91 -1.59 23.56
CA GLU A 21 3.23 -1.92 24.10
C GLU A 21 4.35 -1.44 23.21
N LEU A 22 4.21 -1.55 21.88
CA LEU A 22 5.15 -0.98 20.92
C LEU A 22 5.26 0.53 21.09
N ALA A 23 4.12 1.22 21.17
CA ALA A 23 4.09 2.67 21.38
C ALA A 23 4.81 3.09 22.65
N ARG A 24 4.58 2.36 23.75
CA ARG A 24 5.21 2.61 25.04
C ARG A 24 6.72 2.43 24.98
N ARG A 25 7.21 1.33 24.39
CA ARG A 25 8.66 1.03 24.31
C ARG A 25 9.40 2.00 23.41
N VAL A 26 8.79 2.43 22.30
CA VAL A 26 9.50 3.27 21.30
C VAL A 26 9.38 4.75 21.58
N TRP A 27 8.23 5.24 21.99
CA TRP A 27 7.94 6.66 22.12
C TRP A 27 7.48 7.09 23.51
N GLY A 28 6.94 6.17 24.31
CA GLY A 28 6.24 6.49 25.57
C GLY A 28 7.08 7.21 26.62
N GLY A 29 8.41 7.15 26.55
CA GLY A 29 9.30 7.90 27.42
C GLY A 29 9.39 9.41 27.12
N ARG A 30 8.89 9.87 25.94
CA ARG A 30 9.03 11.27 25.51
C ARG A 30 7.82 11.85 24.80
N PHE A 31 7.03 11.04 24.16
CA PHE A 31 5.94 11.49 23.29
C PHE A 31 4.62 10.83 23.64
N GLN A 32 3.55 11.60 23.58
CA GLN A 32 2.21 11.05 23.60
C GLN A 32 1.93 10.36 22.28
N VAL A 33 1.31 9.17 22.32
CA VAL A 33 0.99 8.37 21.14
C VAL A 33 -0.45 7.90 21.22
N LEU A 34 -1.20 8.16 20.16
CA LEU A 34 -2.50 7.52 19.93
C LEU A 34 -2.27 6.24 19.14
N VAL A 35 -2.85 5.13 19.59
CA VAL A 35 -2.87 3.85 18.89
C VAL A 35 -4.27 3.56 18.42
N ALA A 36 -4.46 3.42 17.12
CA ALA A 36 -5.73 3.05 16.49
C ALA A 36 -5.60 1.71 15.78
N THR A 37 -6.38 0.72 16.19
CA THR A 37 -6.42 -0.60 15.56
C THR A 37 -7.52 -0.65 14.52
N HIS A 38 -7.18 -1.01 13.30
CA HIS A 38 -8.12 -1.14 12.19
C HIS A 38 -8.58 -2.58 12.05
N LEU A 39 -9.91 -2.76 12.07
CA LEU A 39 -10.59 -4.06 12.03
C LEU A 39 -11.28 -4.36 10.71
N ASN A 40 -11.31 -3.40 9.80
CA ASN A 40 -12.08 -3.45 8.54
C ASN A 40 -11.32 -4.09 7.37
N THR A 41 -10.18 -4.71 7.64
CA THR A 41 -9.36 -5.37 6.62
C THR A 41 -9.01 -6.79 7.06
N GLY A 42 -8.76 -7.68 6.10
CA GLY A 42 -8.33 -9.07 6.41
C GLY A 42 -7.00 -9.17 7.18
N CYS A 43 -6.23 -8.08 7.23
CA CYS A 43 -5.00 -7.97 8.02
C CYS A 43 -5.21 -6.93 9.12
N LEU A 44 -5.28 -7.36 10.36
CA LEU A 44 -5.35 -6.44 11.50
C LEU A 44 -4.07 -5.60 11.57
N HIS A 45 -4.22 -4.32 11.83
CA HIS A 45 -3.08 -3.41 11.89
C HIS A 45 -3.32 -2.21 12.78
N ASN A 46 -2.24 -1.72 13.37
CA ASN A 46 -2.21 -0.54 14.23
C ASN A 46 -1.67 0.67 13.47
N HIS A 47 -2.33 1.79 13.60
CA HIS A 47 -1.80 3.10 13.27
C HIS A 47 -1.33 3.83 14.51
N PHE A 48 -0.19 4.50 14.39
CA PHE A 48 0.40 5.31 15.47
C PHE A 48 0.44 6.76 15.05
N VAL A 49 -0.21 7.61 15.82
CA VAL A 49 -0.14 9.07 15.70
C VAL A 49 0.68 9.57 16.88
N ILE A 50 1.88 10.08 16.59
CA ILE A 50 2.82 10.56 17.58
C ILE A 50 2.68 12.09 17.70
N ASN A 51 2.55 12.62 18.91
CA ASN A 51 2.58 14.05 19.12
C ASN A 51 3.91 14.63 18.62
N ALA A 52 3.83 15.72 17.87
CA ALA A 52 5.00 16.33 17.27
C ALA A 52 5.98 16.95 18.28
N VAL A 53 5.57 17.15 19.53
CA VAL A 53 6.35 17.80 20.59
C VAL A 53 6.47 16.84 21.78
N SER A 54 7.70 16.69 22.26
CA SER A 54 8.01 15.94 23.48
C SER A 54 7.45 16.63 24.71
N TYR A 55 6.75 15.87 25.56
CA TYR A 55 6.21 16.39 26.82
C TYR A 55 7.27 16.52 27.93
N ILE A 56 8.48 15.99 27.71
CA ILE A 56 9.59 16.08 28.67
C ILE A 56 10.43 17.35 28.46
N ASP A 57 10.82 17.63 27.20
CA ASP A 57 11.81 18.67 26.90
C ASP A 57 11.35 19.64 25.80
N GLY A 58 10.11 19.57 25.37
CA GLY A 58 9.53 20.47 24.35
C GLY A 58 10.14 20.33 22.95
N LYS A 59 11.04 19.37 22.74
CA LYS A 59 11.69 19.20 21.43
C LYS A 59 10.78 18.52 20.44
N LYS A 60 10.91 18.94 19.18
CA LYS A 60 10.17 18.35 18.07
C LYS A 60 10.59 16.91 17.79
N TYR A 61 9.62 16.06 17.47
CA TYR A 61 9.87 14.71 16.97
C TYR A 61 10.52 14.75 15.60
N GLU A 62 11.67 14.13 15.47
CA GLU A 62 12.36 13.94 14.20
C GLU A 62 12.45 12.44 13.89
N GLN A 63 11.86 12.02 12.79
CA GLN A 63 11.95 10.63 12.35
C GLN A 63 13.24 10.39 11.57
N ARG A 64 14.28 9.88 12.24
CA ARG A 64 15.55 9.49 11.63
C ARG A 64 15.51 8.02 11.16
N ARG A 65 16.44 7.65 10.27
CA ARG A 65 16.55 6.27 9.77
C ARG A 65 16.89 5.25 10.86
N ASP A 66 17.68 5.63 11.83
CA ASP A 66 18.05 4.81 13.00
C ASP A 66 16.83 4.56 13.89
N GLN A 67 16.02 5.56 14.16
CA GLN A 67 14.77 5.41 14.92
C GLN A 67 13.77 4.50 14.21
N TYR A 68 13.69 4.58 12.88
CA TYR A 68 12.85 3.67 12.11
C TYR A 68 13.33 2.21 12.22
N ARG A 69 14.64 1.99 12.17
CA ARG A 69 15.25 0.66 12.36
C ARG A 69 14.99 0.13 13.77
N GLU A 70 15.14 1.00 14.77
CA GLU A 70 14.88 0.65 16.16
C GLU A 70 13.40 0.30 16.39
N MET A 71 12.47 1.07 15.87
CA MET A 71 11.04 0.75 15.91
C MET A 71 10.76 -0.64 15.33
N ARG A 72 11.37 -0.97 14.19
CA ARG A 72 11.22 -2.31 13.59
C ARG A 72 11.79 -3.40 14.47
N ARG A 73 12.98 -3.18 15.02
CA ARG A 73 13.64 -4.12 15.94
C ARG A 73 12.76 -4.43 17.15
N VAL A 74 12.19 -3.39 17.77
CA VAL A 74 11.29 -3.53 18.92
C VAL A 74 10.00 -4.23 18.53
N SER A 75 9.43 -3.90 17.36
CA SER A 75 8.24 -4.58 16.84
C SER A 75 8.50 -6.07 16.58
N ASP A 76 9.63 -6.42 15.94
CA ASP A 76 10.01 -7.82 15.70
C ASP A 76 10.27 -8.58 17.00
N GLN A 77 10.83 -7.92 18.00
CA GLN A 77 11.03 -8.51 19.34
C GLN A 77 9.68 -8.81 19.99
N LEU A 78 8.75 -7.84 20.01
CA LEU A 78 7.39 -8.05 20.53
C LEU A 78 6.66 -9.19 19.82
N CYS A 79 6.76 -9.26 18.49
CA CYS A 79 6.15 -10.37 17.75
C CYS A 79 6.72 -11.73 18.20
N ARG A 80 8.03 -11.83 18.44
CA ARG A 80 8.63 -13.08 18.96
C ARG A 80 8.18 -13.39 20.39
N GLU A 81 8.09 -12.39 21.26
CA GLU A 81 7.58 -12.54 22.64
C GLU A 81 6.16 -13.11 22.67
N HIS A 82 5.35 -12.78 21.64
CA HIS A 82 3.99 -13.28 21.46
C HIS A 82 3.87 -14.49 20.51
N ALA A 83 4.98 -15.14 20.15
CA ALA A 83 5.03 -16.25 19.20
C ALA A 83 4.44 -15.94 17.82
N LEU A 84 4.52 -14.70 17.39
CA LEU A 84 4.02 -14.22 16.09
C LEU A 84 5.14 -14.21 15.03
N SER A 85 4.74 -14.21 13.77
CA SER A 85 5.68 -14.18 12.66
C SER A 85 6.39 -12.84 12.52
N VAL A 86 7.66 -12.88 12.09
CA VAL A 86 8.45 -11.70 11.75
C VAL A 86 8.94 -11.81 10.31
N ILE A 87 9.15 -10.65 9.66
CA ILE A 87 9.68 -10.60 8.30
C ILE A 87 11.18 -10.92 8.35
N GLN A 88 11.57 -12.10 7.84
CA GLN A 88 12.95 -12.59 7.87
C GLN A 88 13.90 -11.74 7.01
N GLN A 89 13.41 -11.14 5.93
CA GLN A 89 14.19 -10.31 5.01
C GLN A 89 13.51 -8.95 4.81
N PRO A 90 13.69 -7.98 5.71
CA PRO A 90 13.16 -6.64 5.53
C PRO A 90 13.86 -5.97 4.33
N GLY A 91 13.10 -5.58 3.32
CA GLY A 91 13.61 -4.89 2.13
C GLY A 91 13.87 -5.79 0.92
N GLY A 92 13.67 -7.09 0.99
CA GLY A 92 13.52 -7.94 -0.19
C GLY A 92 12.39 -7.42 -1.09
N LYS A 93 12.52 -7.56 -2.43
CA LYS A 93 11.39 -7.34 -3.33
C LYS A 93 10.22 -8.12 -2.73
N LYS A 94 9.15 -7.42 -2.35
CA LYS A 94 7.94 -8.07 -1.82
C LYS A 94 7.64 -9.23 -2.75
N PRO A 95 7.54 -10.48 -2.26
CA PRO A 95 7.02 -11.55 -3.11
C PRO A 95 5.69 -11.00 -3.64
N ARG A 96 5.55 -10.95 -4.94
CA ARG A 96 4.37 -10.39 -5.64
C ARG A 96 3.08 -11.14 -5.30
N THR A 97 3.17 -12.13 -4.44
CA THR A 97 2.13 -13.11 -4.16
C THR A 97 2.13 -13.51 -2.68
N LEU A 98 1.76 -12.60 -1.79
CA LEU A 98 1.17 -13.01 -0.50
C LEU A 98 -0.33 -13.32 -0.64
N TYR A 99 -0.84 -13.31 -1.87
CA TYR A 99 -2.20 -13.67 -2.24
C TYR A 99 -2.18 -14.59 -3.47
N GLU A 100 -1.57 -15.74 -3.36
CA GLU A 100 -1.91 -16.88 -4.21
C GLU A 100 -3.34 -17.27 -3.84
N GLY A 101 -4.30 -16.76 -4.62
CA GLY A 101 -5.74 -16.95 -4.39
C GLY A 101 -6.60 -15.69 -4.38
N ALA A 102 -6.04 -14.52 -4.11
CA ALA A 102 -6.73 -13.27 -4.37
C ALA A 102 -6.57 -12.95 -5.86
N GLY A 103 -7.68 -12.98 -6.58
CA GLY A 103 -7.76 -12.70 -8.00
C GLY A 103 -6.94 -11.46 -8.40
N GLN A 104 -6.55 -11.44 -9.64
CA GLN A 104 -5.70 -10.42 -10.27
C GLN A 104 -5.92 -9.03 -9.71
N THR A 105 -4.84 -8.38 -9.27
CA THR A 105 -4.95 -7.01 -8.79
C THR A 105 -5.63 -6.15 -9.87
N ARG A 106 -6.40 -5.15 -9.48
CA ARG A 106 -7.03 -4.20 -10.39
C ARG A 106 -6.06 -3.69 -11.46
N TYR A 107 -4.81 -3.45 -11.10
CA TYR A 107 -3.77 -2.99 -12.03
C TYR A 107 -3.33 -4.07 -13.03
N GLU A 108 -3.31 -5.32 -12.62
CA GLU A 108 -3.00 -6.44 -13.54
C GLU A 108 -4.12 -6.67 -14.54
N ALA A 109 -5.37 -6.59 -14.10
CA ALA A 109 -6.52 -6.63 -15.00
C ALA A 109 -6.47 -5.47 -16.03
N MET A 110 -6.16 -4.26 -15.57
CA MET A 110 -5.98 -3.09 -16.44
C MET A 110 -4.84 -3.28 -17.46
N ARG A 111 -3.67 -3.75 -17.03
CA ARG A 111 -2.51 -4.04 -17.91
C ARG A 111 -2.84 -5.11 -18.96
N ARG A 112 -3.58 -6.15 -18.55
CA ARG A 112 -4.02 -7.20 -19.48
C ARG A 112 -4.96 -6.62 -20.53
N ALA A 113 -5.94 -5.81 -20.14
CA ALA A 113 -6.88 -5.18 -21.04
C ALA A 113 -6.15 -4.29 -22.07
N ILE A 114 -5.19 -3.49 -21.63
CA ILE A 114 -4.37 -2.64 -22.51
C ILE A 114 -3.57 -3.50 -23.50
N ARG A 115 -2.84 -4.51 -23.03
CA ARG A 115 -2.07 -5.40 -23.92
C ARG A 115 -2.94 -6.09 -24.95
N LYS A 116 -4.12 -6.57 -24.53
CA LYS A 116 -5.07 -7.20 -25.46
C LYS A 116 -5.60 -6.22 -26.49
N ALA A 117 -5.89 -4.99 -26.11
CA ALA A 117 -6.34 -3.96 -27.03
C ALA A 117 -5.22 -3.54 -28.02
N LEU A 118 -4.00 -3.32 -27.55
CA LEU A 118 -2.85 -2.98 -28.40
C LEU A 118 -2.56 -4.06 -29.46
N ALA A 119 -2.70 -5.34 -29.11
CA ALA A 119 -2.50 -6.44 -30.04
C ALA A 119 -3.54 -6.51 -31.16
N GLN A 120 -4.65 -5.78 -31.05
CA GLN A 120 -5.79 -5.84 -31.99
C GLN A 120 -6.04 -4.52 -32.72
N THR A 121 -5.30 -3.46 -32.42
CA THR A 121 -5.60 -2.13 -32.92
C THR A 121 -4.33 -1.39 -33.32
N SER A 122 -4.46 -0.56 -34.38
CA SER A 122 -3.38 0.29 -34.89
C SER A 122 -3.70 1.78 -34.76
N THR A 123 -4.89 2.14 -34.24
CA THR A 123 -5.29 3.54 -34.05
C THR A 123 -5.78 3.78 -32.61
N GLU A 124 -5.55 5.00 -32.09
CA GLU A 124 -6.04 5.39 -30.76
C GLU A 124 -7.58 5.26 -30.65
N ARG A 125 -8.29 5.56 -31.72
CA ARG A 125 -9.76 5.47 -31.77
C ARG A 125 -10.24 4.01 -31.61
N ASP A 126 -9.62 3.09 -32.32
CA ASP A 126 -9.95 1.66 -32.20
C ASP A 126 -9.52 1.10 -30.87
N PHE A 127 -8.37 1.49 -30.37
CA PHE A 127 -7.88 1.14 -29.04
C PHE A 127 -8.89 1.54 -27.94
N ALA A 128 -9.36 2.79 -27.98
CA ALA A 128 -10.38 3.25 -27.03
C ALA A 128 -11.71 2.47 -27.15
N ARG A 129 -12.10 2.13 -28.39
CA ARG A 129 -13.30 1.31 -28.65
C ARG A 129 -13.17 -0.10 -28.10
N VAL A 130 -12.07 -0.79 -28.34
CA VAL A 130 -11.81 -2.16 -27.84
C VAL A 130 -11.72 -2.16 -26.33
N LEU A 131 -11.07 -1.16 -25.70
CA LEU A 131 -11.04 -1.03 -24.26
C LEU A 131 -12.44 -0.84 -23.66
N ARG A 132 -13.30 -0.07 -24.32
CA ARG A 132 -14.67 0.15 -23.87
C ARG A 132 -15.48 -1.15 -23.91
N GLN A 133 -15.28 -2.00 -24.93
CA GLN A 133 -15.89 -3.33 -25.01
C GLN A 133 -15.41 -4.27 -23.88
N GLN A 134 -14.18 -4.06 -23.39
CA GLN A 134 -13.63 -4.80 -22.25
C GLN A 134 -14.01 -4.20 -20.87
N GLY A 135 -14.93 -3.23 -20.84
CA GLY A 135 -15.40 -2.62 -19.59
C GLY A 135 -14.48 -1.50 -19.06
N TYR A 136 -13.65 -0.90 -19.90
CA TYR A 136 -12.75 0.18 -19.51
C TYR A 136 -12.93 1.44 -20.33
N LEU A 137 -12.73 2.58 -19.69
CA LEU A 137 -12.73 3.90 -20.32
C LEU A 137 -11.30 4.44 -20.40
N TRP A 138 -10.84 4.68 -21.61
CA TRP A 138 -9.62 5.41 -21.93
C TRP A 138 -9.94 6.86 -22.21
N ARG A 139 -9.18 7.79 -21.62
CA ARG A 139 -9.27 9.22 -21.91
C ARG A 139 -7.88 9.83 -22.01
N ARG A 140 -7.61 10.48 -23.12
CA ARG A 140 -6.51 11.40 -23.32
C ARG A 140 -7.09 12.79 -23.48
N GLU A 141 -6.75 13.70 -22.57
CA GLU A 141 -7.19 15.10 -22.62
C GLU A 141 -6.02 15.94 -23.13
N GLU A 142 -6.31 16.84 -24.07
CA GLU A 142 -5.34 17.79 -24.59
C GLU A 142 -4.76 18.65 -23.46
N GLY A 143 -3.44 18.89 -23.48
CA GLY A 143 -2.73 19.59 -22.40
C GLY A 143 -2.40 18.75 -21.16
N ARG A 144 -2.87 17.50 -21.06
CA ARG A 144 -2.47 16.61 -19.96
C ARG A 144 -1.35 15.67 -20.38
N LYS A 145 -0.29 15.62 -19.55
CA LYS A 145 0.88 14.76 -19.79
C LYS A 145 0.55 13.27 -19.90
N TYR A 146 -0.46 12.79 -19.16
CA TYR A 146 -0.79 11.36 -19.09
C TYR A 146 -2.25 11.10 -19.38
N ALA A 147 -2.52 10.06 -20.16
CA ALA A 147 -3.85 9.51 -20.32
C ALA A 147 -4.36 8.89 -19.01
N THR A 148 -5.67 8.77 -18.88
CA THR A 148 -6.33 8.15 -17.73
C THR A 148 -7.08 6.89 -18.14
N PHE A 149 -7.09 5.91 -17.26
CA PHE A 149 -7.72 4.61 -17.44
C PHE A 149 -8.67 4.32 -16.27
N ARG A 150 -9.92 3.98 -16.55
CA ARG A 150 -10.94 3.74 -15.54
C ARG A 150 -11.78 2.52 -15.89
N SER A 151 -12.13 1.69 -14.90
CA SER A 151 -13.16 0.65 -15.07
C SER A 151 -14.56 1.28 -15.17
N LEU A 152 -15.41 0.74 -16.02
CA LEU A 152 -16.83 1.13 -16.13
C LEU A 152 -17.64 0.66 -14.93
N ASP A 153 -17.20 -0.41 -14.22
CA ASP A 153 -17.84 -0.91 -13.00
C ASP A 153 -17.64 0.02 -11.79
N GLY A 154 -16.92 1.12 -11.96
CA GLY A 154 -16.65 2.12 -10.93
C GLY A 154 -15.19 2.20 -10.51
N GLY A 155 -14.94 3.00 -9.46
CA GLY A 155 -13.60 3.23 -8.93
C GLY A 155 -12.88 4.42 -9.56
N ARG A 156 -11.78 4.86 -8.90
CA ARG A 156 -11.00 6.03 -9.33
C ARG A 156 -10.26 5.78 -10.63
N ALA A 157 -10.20 6.79 -11.49
CA ALA A 157 -9.34 6.76 -12.68
C ALA A 157 -7.86 6.62 -12.28
N VAL A 158 -7.11 5.87 -13.06
CA VAL A 158 -5.68 5.64 -12.87
C VAL A 158 -4.93 6.31 -14.00
N ARG A 159 -3.88 7.07 -13.70
CA ARG A 159 -2.96 7.59 -14.73
C ARG A 159 -2.17 6.41 -15.29
N VAL A 160 -2.02 6.37 -16.60
CA VAL A 160 -1.42 5.21 -17.29
C VAL A 160 0.04 4.99 -16.88
N CYS A 161 0.79 6.05 -16.61
CA CYS A 161 2.16 5.95 -16.09
C CYS A 161 2.29 5.15 -14.76
N ARG A 162 1.20 4.99 -14.00
CA ARG A 162 1.18 4.13 -12.80
C ARG A 162 1.04 2.64 -13.11
N LEU A 163 0.70 2.31 -14.33
CA LEU A 163 0.60 0.92 -14.78
C LEU A 163 1.96 0.36 -15.23
N GLY A 164 2.90 1.23 -15.58
CA GLY A 164 4.26 0.93 -16.02
C GLY A 164 4.68 1.91 -17.12
N ALA A 165 5.98 2.10 -17.30
CA ALA A 165 6.52 3.01 -18.33
C ALA A 165 6.17 2.55 -19.75
N GLU A 166 6.03 1.24 -19.94
CA GLU A 166 5.63 0.61 -21.20
C GLU A 166 4.18 0.90 -21.63
N TYR A 167 3.38 1.48 -20.75
CA TYR A 167 1.99 1.88 -21.00
C TYR A 167 1.85 3.40 -21.16
N ASP A 168 2.94 4.16 -21.15
CA ASP A 168 2.90 5.59 -21.45
C ASP A 168 2.73 5.80 -22.94
N TRP A 169 1.98 6.85 -23.35
CA TRP A 169 1.58 7.06 -24.75
C TRP A 169 2.76 7.02 -25.73
N PRO A 170 3.92 7.66 -25.48
CA PRO A 170 5.07 7.59 -26.39
C PRO A 170 5.67 6.20 -26.56
N ALA A 171 5.37 5.26 -25.66
CA ALA A 171 5.84 3.87 -25.73
C ALA A 171 4.81 2.94 -26.41
N MET A 172 3.61 3.45 -26.71
CA MET A 172 2.52 2.70 -27.35
C MET A 172 2.32 3.07 -28.83
N GLU A 173 2.97 4.15 -29.30
CA GLU A 173 3.07 4.49 -30.72
C GLU A 173 4.10 3.60 -31.42
#